data_6a5029c118e87108ed6c690a5a598003
#
_entry.id   6a5029c118e87108ed6c690a5a598003
#
_cell.length_a   1.000
_cell.length_b   1.000
_cell.length_c   1.000
_cell.angle_alpha   90.00
_cell.angle_beta   90.00
_cell.angle_gamma   90.00
#
_symmetry.space_group_name_H-M   'P 1'
#
loop_
_entity.id
_entity.type
_entity.pdbx_description
1 polymer ?
#
loop_
_entity_poly.entity_id
_entity_poly.type
_entity_poly.pdbx_seq_one_letter_code
_entity_poly.pdbx_strand_id
1 'polypeptide(L)'
;VTDSMYIAVQTSGGITKSFPYEEYDRQKKGGSRISDGYLAAQMHMGTIFTNYPEGQITTQEMLYPYRYMTDEPLEKQEWKLTDSQDSICGYASLSATTKYHGLTWNVYYTEDVPASIGPWKLGGLPGLITKATDAKGIHTFTLYGFHQEETPIIFTQYVNWIVPDGQGKFAAQRVDYQKMKASKFLSYKKKVLGNSRYVKNPTYYAADPMTTFGYVENSFNSAGENISSVAGVVLVSNPRQYQPLEQ
;
A
#
# COMPACT_ATOMS: atom_id res chain seq x y z
N VAL A 1 -11.57 17.11 -9.04
CA VAL A 1 -11.87 15.67 -9.14
C VAL A 1 -11.01 15.01 -8.12
N THR A 2 -11.60 14.39 -7.13
CA THR A 2 -10.94 13.53 -6.14
C THR A 2 -10.83 12.15 -6.76
N ASP A 3 -9.61 11.62 -6.87
CA ASP A 3 -9.44 10.23 -7.27
C ASP A 3 -9.48 9.36 -6.02
N SER A 4 -10.21 8.27 -6.11
CA SER A 4 -10.29 7.26 -5.07
C SER A 4 -9.73 5.95 -5.58
N MET A 5 -9.01 5.25 -4.72
CA MET A 5 -8.48 3.92 -5.01
C MET A 5 -8.77 2.98 -3.84
N TYR A 6 -9.00 1.72 -4.17
CA TYR A 6 -9.16 0.69 -3.16
C TYR A 6 -7.80 0.09 -2.81
N ILE A 7 -7.54 -0.04 -1.52
CA ILE A 7 -6.38 -0.75 -0.98
C ILE A 7 -6.85 -1.90 -0.09
N ALA A 8 -6.07 -2.96 -0.05
CA ALA A 8 -6.19 -4.04 0.91
C ALA A 8 -5.16 -3.84 2.03
N VAL A 9 -5.56 -4.12 3.25
CA VAL A 9 -4.67 -4.21 4.40
C VAL A 9 -4.82 -5.60 4.99
N GLN A 10 -3.77 -6.40 4.86
CA GLN A 10 -3.73 -7.78 5.32
C GLN A 10 -2.78 -7.87 6.52
N THR A 11 -3.18 -8.57 7.59
CA THR A 11 -2.33 -8.78 8.75
C THR A 11 -2.31 -10.23 9.19
N SER A 12 -1.14 -10.70 9.59
CA SER A 12 -0.92 -12.03 10.15
C SER A 12 0.41 -12.05 10.90
N GLY A 13 0.46 -12.71 12.05
CA GLY A 13 1.71 -12.92 12.80
C GLY A 13 2.45 -11.61 13.18
N GLY A 14 1.71 -10.52 13.39
CA GLY A 14 2.31 -9.21 13.72
C GLY A 14 2.88 -8.45 12.50
N ILE A 15 2.73 -9.00 11.30
CA ILE A 15 3.11 -8.34 10.04
C ILE A 15 1.86 -7.76 9.41
N THR A 16 1.93 -6.55 8.86
CA THR A 16 0.85 -5.94 8.08
C THR A 16 1.33 -5.64 6.68
N LYS A 17 0.51 -5.97 5.67
CA LYS A 17 0.74 -5.63 4.25
C LYS A 17 -0.36 -4.69 3.79
N SER A 18 -0.02 -3.47 3.39
CA SER A 18 -0.91 -2.51 2.72
C SER A 18 -0.59 -2.44 1.24
N PHE A 19 -1.55 -2.68 0.37
CA PHE A 19 -1.30 -2.81 -1.08
C PHE A 19 -2.57 -2.52 -1.90
N PRO A 20 -2.45 -2.26 -3.22
CA PRO A 20 -3.61 -2.05 -4.08
C PRO A 20 -4.58 -3.23 -4.04
N TYR A 21 -5.88 -2.95 -3.84
CA TYR A 21 -6.91 -3.99 -3.74
C TYR A 21 -6.99 -4.88 -4.99
N GLU A 22 -6.70 -4.33 -6.16
CA GLU A 22 -6.68 -5.10 -7.41
C GLU A 22 -5.65 -6.26 -7.36
N GLU A 23 -4.54 -6.08 -6.65
CA GLU A 23 -3.59 -7.17 -6.43
C GLU A 23 -4.20 -8.30 -5.58
N TYR A 24 -4.91 -7.95 -4.51
CA TYR A 24 -5.65 -8.89 -3.69
C TYR A 24 -6.70 -9.66 -4.50
N ASP A 25 -7.50 -8.94 -5.29
CA ASP A 25 -8.54 -9.56 -6.12
C ASP A 25 -7.97 -10.53 -7.16
N ARG A 26 -6.81 -10.19 -7.75
CA ARG A 26 -6.09 -11.08 -8.67
C ARG A 26 -5.53 -12.33 -7.99
N GLN A 27 -5.01 -12.20 -6.79
CA GLN A 27 -4.53 -13.36 -6.01
C GLN A 27 -5.67 -14.35 -5.74
N LYS A 28 -6.88 -13.86 -5.52
CA LYS A 28 -8.07 -14.66 -5.24
C LYS A 28 -8.69 -15.29 -6.49
N LYS A 29 -8.86 -14.51 -7.55
CA LYS A 29 -9.61 -14.92 -8.75
C LYS A 29 -8.73 -15.42 -9.88
N GLY A 30 -7.44 -15.20 -9.81
CA GLY A 30 -6.54 -15.30 -10.94
C GLY A 30 -6.75 -14.15 -11.92
N GLY A 31 -5.83 -13.95 -12.82
CA GLY A 31 -5.92 -12.92 -13.85
C GLY A 31 -4.60 -12.20 -14.07
N SER A 32 -4.41 -11.71 -15.28
CA SER A 32 -3.17 -11.07 -15.69
C SER A 32 -3.34 -9.60 -16.07
N ARG A 33 -4.57 -9.11 -16.17
CA ARG A 33 -4.83 -7.74 -16.60
C ARG A 33 -4.56 -6.76 -15.45
N ILE A 34 -3.86 -5.69 -15.77
CA ILE A 34 -3.54 -4.59 -14.88
C ILE A 34 -4.31 -3.37 -15.35
N SER A 35 -5.00 -2.72 -14.42
CA SER A 35 -5.71 -1.48 -14.69
C SER A 35 -4.79 -0.27 -14.52
N ASP A 36 -5.18 0.86 -15.13
CA ASP A 36 -4.53 2.15 -14.89
C ASP A 36 -4.64 2.56 -13.41
N GLY A 37 -5.73 2.16 -12.75
CA GLY A 37 -5.93 2.39 -11.31
C GLY A 37 -4.92 1.65 -10.44
N TYR A 38 -4.57 0.41 -10.80
CA TYR A 38 -3.51 -0.33 -10.11
C TYR A 38 -2.15 0.34 -10.27
N LEU A 39 -1.81 0.76 -11.48
CA LEU A 39 -0.54 1.45 -11.74
C LEU A 39 -0.47 2.76 -10.96
N ALA A 40 -1.56 3.54 -10.94
CA ALA A 40 -1.64 4.76 -10.16
C ALA A 40 -1.47 4.49 -8.66
N ALA A 41 -2.13 3.46 -8.12
CA ALA A 41 -1.99 3.07 -6.71
C ALA A 41 -0.57 2.62 -6.36
N GLN A 42 0.08 1.83 -7.24
CA GLN A 42 1.47 1.40 -7.07
C GLN A 42 2.46 2.57 -7.08
N MET A 43 2.20 3.59 -7.87
CA MET A 43 3.03 4.79 -7.92
C MET A 43 2.78 5.74 -6.76
N HIS A 44 1.54 5.79 -6.27
CA HIS A 44 1.17 6.71 -5.21
C HIS A 44 1.57 6.18 -3.82
N MET A 45 1.27 4.93 -3.53
CA MET A 45 1.47 4.30 -2.24
C MET A 45 2.45 3.11 -2.30
N GLY A 46 2.41 2.33 -3.38
CA GLY A 46 3.15 1.06 -3.48
C GLY A 46 2.54 -0.06 -2.65
N THR A 47 3.37 -1.05 -2.34
CA THR A 47 3.07 -2.14 -1.41
C THR A 47 3.96 -1.98 -0.18
N ILE A 48 3.37 -1.92 0.99
CA ILE A 48 4.05 -1.63 2.25
C ILE A 48 3.90 -2.83 3.17
N PHE A 49 5.02 -3.30 3.69
CA PHE A 49 5.09 -4.34 4.71
C PHE A 49 5.55 -3.70 6.02
N THR A 50 4.66 -3.64 7.00
CA THR A 50 4.98 -3.13 8.33
C THR A 50 5.40 -4.29 9.23
N ASN A 51 6.49 -4.11 9.98
CA ASN A 51 7.15 -5.11 10.81
C ASN A 51 7.73 -6.29 9.99
N TYR A 52 8.17 -6.00 8.78
CA TYR A 52 8.88 -6.97 7.95
C TYR A 52 10.03 -6.31 7.16
N PRO A 53 11.30 -6.76 7.39
CA PRO A 53 11.74 -7.62 8.50
C PRO A 53 11.32 -7.06 9.87
N GLU A 54 11.40 -7.88 10.92
CA GLU A 54 11.01 -7.45 12.28
C GLU A 54 11.67 -6.12 12.66
N GLY A 55 10.88 -5.18 13.18
CA GLY A 55 11.32 -3.83 13.55
C GLY A 55 11.53 -2.88 12.35
N GLN A 56 11.11 -3.27 11.14
CA GLN A 56 11.26 -2.44 9.95
C GLN A 56 9.95 -2.29 9.17
N ILE A 57 9.92 -1.28 8.32
CA ILE A 57 8.92 -1.12 7.25
C ILE A 57 9.64 -1.28 5.93
N THR A 58 9.20 -2.24 5.12
CA THR A 58 9.66 -2.40 3.74
C THR A 58 8.60 -1.88 2.78
N THR A 59 8.98 -0.96 1.91
CA THR A 59 8.10 -0.39 0.88
C THR A 59 8.59 -0.79 -0.51
N GLN A 60 7.68 -1.32 -1.31
CA GLN A 60 7.90 -1.69 -2.71
C GLN A 60 7.09 -0.76 -3.60
N GLU A 61 7.76 0.03 -4.43
CA GLU A 61 7.12 1.02 -5.29
C GLU A 61 7.60 0.92 -6.73
N MET A 62 6.76 1.39 -7.64
CA MET A 62 7.10 1.51 -9.04
C MET A 62 7.25 2.98 -9.42
N LEU A 63 8.41 3.34 -9.97
CA LEU A 63 8.60 4.54 -10.78
C LEU A 63 9.01 4.06 -12.17
N TYR A 64 8.03 3.98 -13.06
CA TYR A 64 8.21 3.38 -14.38
C TYR A 64 9.49 3.88 -15.09
N PRO A 65 10.28 2.99 -15.71
CA PRO A 65 10.04 1.55 -15.83
C PRO A 65 10.62 0.71 -14.66
N TYR A 66 11.13 1.34 -13.64
CA TYR A 66 11.88 0.67 -12.58
C TYR A 66 11.03 0.40 -11.35
N ARG A 67 11.43 -0.61 -10.59
CA ARG A 67 10.86 -0.98 -9.30
C ARG A 67 11.89 -0.78 -8.21
N TYR A 68 11.44 -0.21 -7.11
CA TYR A 68 12.29 0.13 -5.98
C TYR A 68 11.78 -0.52 -4.71
N MET A 69 12.73 -0.91 -3.87
CA MET A 69 12.45 -1.40 -2.53
C MET A 69 13.26 -0.58 -1.53
N THR A 70 12.59 -0.06 -0.53
CA THR A 70 13.19 0.73 0.53
C THR A 70 12.86 0.13 1.88
N ASP A 71 13.80 0.19 2.81
CA ASP A 71 13.61 -0.21 4.19
C ASP A 71 13.83 1.00 5.10
N GLU A 72 13.01 1.11 6.14
CA GLU A 72 13.11 2.12 7.19
C GLU A 72 12.77 1.52 8.55
N PRO A 73 13.27 2.05 9.67
CA PRO A 73 12.91 1.58 10.99
C PRO A 73 11.40 1.71 11.25
N LEU A 74 10.81 0.71 11.90
CA LEU A 74 9.44 0.80 12.40
C LEU A 74 9.44 1.66 13.68
N GLU A 75 9.16 2.95 13.53
CA GLU A 75 9.07 3.86 14.65
C GLU A 75 7.73 3.72 15.36
N LYS A 76 7.77 3.79 16.70
CA LYS A 76 6.54 3.80 17.51
C LYS A 76 5.80 5.12 17.29
N GLN A 77 4.53 5.01 16.92
CA GLN A 77 3.65 6.18 16.78
C GLN A 77 3.12 6.60 18.16
N GLU A 78 3.25 7.89 18.46
CA GLU A 78 2.71 8.48 19.70
C GLU A 78 1.29 8.98 19.44
N TRP A 79 0.31 8.29 20.03
CA TRP A 79 -1.10 8.60 19.89
C TRP A 79 -1.61 9.46 21.05
N LYS A 80 -2.36 10.49 20.72
CA LYS A 80 -3.14 11.29 21.66
C LYS A 80 -4.61 10.98 21.43
N LEU A 81 -5.27 10.37 22.42
CA LEU A 81 -6.70 10.11 22.36
C LEU A 81 -7.48 11.43 22.42
N THR A 82 -8.60 11.49 21.75
CA THR A 82 -9.52 12.64 21.74
C THR A 82 -10.94 12.17 22.08
N ASP A 83 -11.83 13.10 22.44
CA ASP A 83 -13.17 12.78 22.92
C ASP A 83 -14.19 12.52 21.80
N SER A 84 -13.78 12.65 20.52
CA SER A 84 -14.70 12.44 19.41
C SER A 84 -14.95 10.95 19.17
N GLN A 85 -16.17 10.62 18.79
CA GLN A 85 -16.58 9.27 18.42
C GLN A 85 -17.36 9.33 17.11
N ASP A 86 -17.33 8.25 16.34
CA ASP A 86 -18.08 8.11 15.09
C ASP A 86 -18.47 6.63 14.88
N SER A 87 -19.38 6.37 13.96
CA SER A 87 -19.69 5.03 13.49
C SER A 87 -19.27 4.87 12.06
N ILE A 88 -18.25 4.03 11.83
CA ILE A 88 -17.62 3.88 10.50
C ILE A 88 -17.65 2.41 10.09
N CYS A 89 -18.25 2.13 8.95
CA CYS A 89 -18.42 0.75 8.45
C CYS A 89 -19.11 -0.18 9.46
N GLY A 90 -20.03 0.38 10.29
CA GLY A 90 -20.75 -0.37 11.33
C GLY A 90 -20.01 -0.54 12.65
N TYR A 91 -18.78 -0.04 12.78
CA TYR A 91 -17.98 -0.10 14.00
C TYR A 91 -18.07 1.20 14.78
N ALA A 92 -18.36 1.10 16.09
CA ALA A 92 -18.17 2.22 17.01
C ALA A 92 -16.68 2.55 17.10
N SER A 93 -16.33 3.79 16.82
CA SER A 93 -14.93 4.19 16.66
C SER A 93 -14.58 5.38 17.55
N LEU A 94 -13.49 5.24 18.29
CA LEU A 94 -12.86 6.27 19.11
C LEU A 94 -11.85 7.05 18.28
N SER A 95 -11.57 8.29 18.66
CA SER A 95 -10.64 9.13 17.89
C SER A 95 -9.29 9.32 18.59
N ALA A 96 -8.25 9.47 17.76
CA ALA A 96 -6.90 9.75 18.21
C ALA A 96 -6.15 10.60 17.16
N THR A 97 -5.07 11.26 17.58
CA THR A 97 -4.21 12.03 16.70
C THR A 97 -2.75 11.65 16.88
N THR A 98 -1.97 11.74 15.82
CA THR A 98 -0.51 11.58 15.86
C THR A 98 0.18 12.47 14.84
N LYS A 99 1.48 12.71 15.04
CA LYS A 99 2.37 13.27 14.02
C LYS A 99 3.24 12.14 13.50
N TYR A 100 3.15 11.86 12.20
CA TYR A 100 3.88 10.76 11.60
C TYR A 100 4.24 11.08 10.14
N HIS A 101 5.49 10.84 9.75
CA HIS A 101 6.05 11.17 8.41
C HIS A 101 5.74 12.59 7.94
N GLY A 102 5.91 13.58 8.82
CA GLY A 102 5.72 15.00 8.53
C GLY A 102 4.26 15.47 8.42
N LEU A 103 3.30 14.55 8.58
CA LEU A 103 1.87 14.85 8.58
C LEU A 103 1.29 14.73 9.99
N THR A 104 0.24 15.49 10.26
CA THR A 104 -0.62 15.29 11.42
C THR A 104 -1.81 14.48 10.96
N TRP A 105 -2.03 13.34 11.59
CA TRP A 105 -3.13 12.42 11.29
C TRP A 105 -4.20 12.50 12.36
N ASN A 106 -5.45 12.61 11.93
CA ASN A 106 -6.64 12.43 12.75
C ASN A 106 -7.24 11.08 12.36
N VAL A 107 -7.38 10.18 13.32
CA VAL A 107 -7.87 8.84 13.05
C VAL A 107 -9.06 8.48 13.91
N TYR A 108 -9.86 7.54 13.41
CA TYR A 108 -10.85 6.80 14.16
C TYR A 108 -10.43 5.33 14.17
N TYR A 109 -10.58 4.65 15.29
CA TYR A 109 -10.24 3.25 15.45
C TYR A 109 -11.28 2.53 16.32
N THR A 110 -11.44 1.24 16.12
CA THR A 110 -12.36 0.41 16.88
C THR A 110 -11.61 -0.66 17.65
N GLU A 111 -12.01 -0.87 18.91
CA GLU A 111 -11.52 -1.96 19.75
C GLU A 111 -12.30 -3.28 19.54
N ASP A 112 -13.41 -3.24 18.79
CA ASP A 112 -14.18 -4.44 18.42
C ASP A 112 -13.34 -5.42 17.59
N VAL A 113 -12.30 -4.92 16.90
CA VAL A 113 -11.28 -5.71 16.24
C VAL A 113 -9.97 -5.49 16.98
N PRO A 114 -9.59 -6.35 17.93
CA PRO A 114 -8.45 -6.14 18.83
C PRO A 114 -7.12 -6.48 18.14
N ALA A 115 -6.87 -5.86 17.00
CA ALA A 115 -5.64 -6.00 16.23
C ALA A 115 -5.16 -4.63 15.80
N SER A 116 -3.89 -4.33 16.08
CA SER A 116 -3.26 -3.05 15.70
C SER A 116 -3.06 -2.97 14.20
N ILE A 117 -4.14 -2.70 13.47
CA ILE A 117 -4.18 -2.67 12.00
C ILE A 117 -4.50 -1.26 11.53
N GLY A 118 -3.74 -0.76 10.56
CA GLY A 118 -4.03 0.50 9.91
C GLY A 118 -3.57 0.51 8.46
N PRO A 119 -4.11 1.42 7.66
CA PRO A 119 -3.70 1.62 6.27
C PRO A 119 -2.32 2.28 6.19
N TRP A 120 -1.64 2.07 5.06
CA TRP A 120 -0.32 2.63 4.80
C TRP A 120 0.68 2.20 5.87
N LYS A 121 1.30 3.11 6.59
CA LYS A 121 2.25 2.88 7.69
C LYS A 121 1.63 3.17 9.07
N LEU A 122 0.33 3.44 9.13
CA LEU A 122 -0.36 3.75 10.38
C LEU A 122 -0.67 2.48 11.17
N GLY A 123 -0.51 2.55 12.50
CA GLY A 123 -0.78 1.43 13.41
C GLY A 123 -0.45 1.79 14.86
N GLY A 124 -0.38 0.80 15.74
CA GLY A 124 -0.01 1.01 17.14
C GLY A 124 -1.14 1.44 18.07
N LEU A 125 -2.39 1.59 17.58
CA LEU A 125 -3.59 1.73 18.39
C LEU A 125 -4.09 0.33 18.84
N PRO A 126 -4.87 0.23 19.93
CA PRO A 126 -5.35 -1.06 20.44
C PRO A 126 -6.52 -1.63 19.62
N GLY A 127 -6.54 -1.38 18.29
CA GLY A 127 -7.60 -1.84 17.41
C GLY A 127 -7.39 -1.45 15.97
N LEU A 128 -8.41 -1.75 15.15
CA LEU A 128 -8.44 -1.45 13.72
C LEU A 128 -8.70 0.04 13.48
N ILE A 129 -7.84 0.69 12.70
CA ILE A 129 -8.10 2.05 12.23
C ILE A 129 -9.21 2.01 11.16
N THR A 130 -10.34 2.62 11.48
CA THR A 130 -11.53 2.68 10.61
C THR A 130 -11.52 3.89 9.67
N LYS A 131 -10.84 4.97 10.09
CA LYS A 131 -10.63 6.15 9.24
C LYS A 131 -9.34 6.86 9.63
N ALA A 132 -8.61 7.37 8.66
CA ALA A 132 -7.46 8.22 8.90
C ALA A 132 -7.47 9.37 7.89
N THR A 133 -7.36 10.61 8.38
CA THR A 133 -7.33 11.81 7.53
C THR A 133 -6.18 12.70 7.97
N ASP A 134 -5.36 13.15 7.04
CA ASP A 134 -4.35 14.15 7.38
C ASP A 134 -5.01 15.51 7.69
N ALA A 135 -4.34 16.35 8.49
CA ALA A 135 -4.90 17.61 8.98
C ALA A 135 -5.29 18.60 7.86
N LYS A 136 -4.77 18.42 6.65
CA LYS A 136 -5.12 19.25 5.49
C LYS A 136 -6.26 18.63 4.66
N GLY A 137 -6.71 17.42 4.99
CA GLY A 137 -7.73 16.69 4.27
C GLY A 137 -7.32 16.28 2.84
N ILE A 138 -6.01 16.19 2.57
CA ILE A 138 -5.48 15.80 1.27
C ILE A 138 -5.58 14.29 1.10
N HIS A 139 -5.26 13.55 2.15
CA HIS A 139 -5.32 12.09 2.16
C HIS A 139 -6.34 11.62 3.18
N THR A 140 -7.24 10.77 2.73
CA THR A 140 -8.23 10.13 3.61
C THR A 140 -8.31 8.65 3.30
N PHE A 141 -8.09 7.84 4.32
CA PHE A 141 -8.36 6.40 4.30
C PHE A 141 -9.67 6.15 5.04
N THR A 142 -10.54 5.35 4.47
CA THR A 142 -11.81 4.96 5.11
C THR A 142 -12.01 3.46 4.96
N LEU A 143 -12.29 2.78 6.06
CA LEU A 143 -12.61 1.36 6.05
C LEU A 143 -13.87 1.11 5.22
N TYR A 144 -13.79 0.14 4.32
CA TYR A 144 -14.90 -0.30 3.48
C TYR A 144 -15.46 -1.66 3.93
N GLY A 145 -14.59 -2.51 4.48
CA GLY A 145 -14.97 -3.82 4.96
C GLY A 145 -13.82 -4.51 5.69
N PHE A 146 -14.15 -5.48 6.52
CA PHE A 146 -13.20 -6.29 7.26
C PHE A 146 -13.71 -7.72 7.33
N HIS A 147 -12.82 -8.69 7.13
CA HIS A 147 -13.11 -10.11 7.31
C HIS A 147 -11.84 -10.89 7.65
N GLN A 148 -12.02 -12.07 8.19
CA GLN A 148 -10.94 -13.03 8.43
C GLN A 148 -10.94 -14.08 7.32
N GLU A 149 -9.75 -14.47 6.90
CA GLU A 149 -9.57 -15.50 5.88
C GLU A 149 -8.24 -16.23 6.03
N GLU A 150 -8.18 -17.43 5.46
CA GLU A 150 -6.94 -18.21 5.35
C GLU A 150 -6.21 -17.84 4.06
N THR A 151 -5.46 -16.75 4.07
CA THR A 151 -4.67 -16.31 2.93
C THR A 151 -3.31 -15.84 3.41
N PRO A 152 -2.20 -16.37 2.88
CA PRO A 152 -0.86 -15.98 3.31
C PRO A 152 -0.53 -14.54 2.89
N ILE A 153 0.27 -13.84 3.69
CA ILE A 153 0.93 -12.62 3.26
C ILE A 153 2.07 -13.00 2.33
N ILE A 154 2.00 -12.54 1.09
CA ILE A 154 3.02 -12.82 0.08
C ILE A 154 3.98 -11.65 -0.02
N PHE A 155 5.29 -11.95 0.11
CA PHE A 155 6.39 -11.02 -0.13
C PHE A 155 7.25 -11.53 -1.29
N THR A 156 7.54 -10.65 -2.26
CA THR A 156 8.41 -10.97 -3.38
C THR A 156 9.56 -9.98 -3.49
N GLN A 157 10.76 -10.45 -3.83
CA GLN A 157 11.92 -9.58 -4.09
C GLN A 157 12.08 -9.25 -5.58
N TYR A 158 11.22 -9.77 -6.41
CA TYR A 158 11.21 -9.57 -7.86
C TYR A 158 9.80 -9.70 -8.41
N VAL A 159 9.63 -9.24 -9.62
CA VAL A 159 8.45 -9.49 -10.43
C VAL A 159 8.86 -10.21 -11.72
N ASN A 160 7.96 -10.99 -12.28
CA ASN A 160 8.15 -11.53 -13.61
C ASN A 160 7.41 -10.65 -14.62
N TRP A 161 8.14 -10.12 -15.57
CA TRP A 161 7.57 -9.43 -16.71
C TRP A 161 7.41 -10.39 -17.86
N ILE A 162 6.29 -10.30 -18.53
CA ILE A 162 6.06 -11.05 -19.77
C ILE A 162 6.49 -10.16 -20.91
N VAL A 163 7.56 -10.55 -21.58
CA VAL A 163 8.13 -9.81 -22.72
C VAL A 163 8.06 -10.66 -24.00
N PRO A 164 7.91 -10.02 -25.17
CA PRO A 164 8.04 -10.73 -26.44
C PRO A 164 9.44 -11.35 -26.57
N ASP A 165 9.52 -12.61 -26.98
CA ASP A 165 10.79 -13.33 -27.18
C ASP A 165 11.44 -13.09 -28.54
N GLY A 166 10.86 -12.22 -29.36
CA GLY A 166 11.30 -11.93 -30.73
C GLY A 166 10.90 -13.01 -31.76
N GLN A 167 10.25 -14.10 -31.32
CA GLN A 167 9.78 -15.20 -32.17
C GLN A 167 8.25 -15.28 -32.22
N GLY A 168 7.56 -14.23 -31.76
CA GLY A 168 6.09 -14.19 -31.68
C GLY A 168 5.50 -14.89 -30.47
N LYS A 169 6.34 -15.31 -29.53
CA LYS A 169 5.94 -15.85 -28.22
C LYS A 169 6.28 -14.88 -27.11
N PHE A 170 5.77 -15.16 -25.94
CA PHE A 170 6.05 -14.38 -24.73
C PHE A 170 6.86 -15.22 -23.74
N ALA A 171 7.86 -14.61 -23.15
CA ALA A 171 8.70 -15.20 -22.10
C ALA A 171 8.63 -14.38 -20.82
N ALA A 172 8.68 -15.05 -19.66
CA ALA A 172 8.77 -14.38 -18.40
C ALA A 172 10.22 -13.93 -18.16
N GLN A 173 10.39 -12.63 -17.93
CA GLN A 173 11.67 -12.04 -17.55
C GLN A 173 11.62 -11.61 -16.09
N ARG A 174 12.53 -12.12 -15.27
CA ARG A 174 12.68 -11.69 -13.88
C ARG A 174 13.23 -10.27 -13.81
N VAL A 175 12.58 -9.42 -13.03
CA VAL A 175 13.02 -8.06 -12.72
C VAL A 175 13.09 -7.89 -11.21
N ASP A 176 14.29 -7.75 -10.67
CA ASP A 176 14.51 -7.54 -9.25
C ASP A 176 14.20 -6.10 -8.84
N TYR A 177 13.73 -5.91 -7.61
CA TYR A 177 13.61 -4.58 -7.03
C TYR A 177 14.99 -3.97 -6.77
N GLN A 178 15.16 -2.72 -7.18
CA GLN A 178 16.36 -1.94 -6.87
C GLN A 178 16.29 -1.45 -5.43
N LYS A 179 17.20 -1.90 -4.58
CA LYS A 179 17.27 -1.44 -3.18
C LYS A 179 17.81 -0.02 -3.11
N MET A 180 17.12 0.83 -2.36
CA MET A 180 17.50 2.22 -2.16
C MET A 180 17.14 2.66 -0.73
N LYS A 181 17.92 3.59 -0.15
CA LYS A 181 17.55 4.23 1.13
C LYS A 181 16.25 5.01 0.97
N ALA A 182 15.32 4.91 1.93
CA ALA A 182 14.00 5.54 1.87
C ALA A 182 14.09 7.05 1.60
N SER A 183 14.96 7.80 2.30
CA SER A 183 15.17 9.24 2.10
C SER A 183 15.65 9.59 0.69
N LYS A 184 16.55 8.77 0.12
CA LYS A 184 17.06 8.96 -1.24
C LYS A 184 15.95 8.68 -2.26
N PHE A 185 15.17 7.62 -2.05
CA PHE A 185 14.06 7.28 -2.92
C PHE A 185 12.99 8.37 -2.91
N LEU A 186 12.60 8.87 -1.73
CA LEU A 186 11.62 9.95 -1.60
C LEU A 186 12.04 11.21 -2.37
N SER A 187 13.31 11.62 -2.23
CA SER A 187 13.87 12.74 -2.99
C SER A 187 13.83 12.50 -4.50
N TYR A 188 14.15 11.29 -4.93
CA TYR A 188 14.09 10.89 -6.32
C TYR A 188 12.64 10.87 -6.85
N LYS A 189 11.72 10.30 -6.10
CA LYS A 189 10.28 10.24 -6.40
C LYS A 189 9.71 11.66 -6.57
N LYS A 190 10.01 12.57 -5.64
CA LYS A 190 9.59 13.98 -5.74
C LYS A 190 10.11 14.64 -7.02
N LYS A 191 11.38 14.40 -7.37
CA LYS A 191 11.98 14.94 -8.61
C LYS A 191 11.32 14.38 -9.87
N VAL A 192 11.06 13.09 -9.90
CA VAL A 192 10.45 12.41 -11.05
C VAL A 192 9.00 12.86 -11.23
N LEU A 193 8.19 12.78 -10.18
CA LEU A 193 6.76 13.10 -10.25
C LEU A 193 6.50 14.61 -10.32
N GLY A 194 7.43 15.45 -9.84
CA GLY A 194 7.40 16.90 -10.02
C GLY A 194 7.74 17.36 -11.44
N ASN A 195 8.20 16.46 -12.33
CA ASN A 195 8.52 16.79 -13.70
C ASN A 195 7.24 16.75 -14.56
N SER A 196 6.89 17.89 -15.17
CA SER A 196 5.69 18.03 -16.00
C SER A 196 5.59 17.06 -17.18
N ARG A 197 6.71 16.49 -17.63
CA ARG A 197 6.71 15.44 -18.68
C ARG A 197 6.11 14.13 -18.18
N TYR A 198 6.32 13.76 -16.91
CA TYR A 198 5.71 12.59 -16.31
C TYR A 198 4.22 12.78 -16.04
N VAL A 199 3.81 13.98 -15.59
CA VAL A 199 2.43 14.28 -15.23
C VAL A 199 1.53 14.50 -16.45
N LYS A 200 2.09 14.98 -17.58
CA LYS A 200 1.32 15.34 -18.78
C LYS A 200 1.14 14.19 -19.78
N ASN A 201 1.86 13.10 -19.63
CA ASN A 201 1.80 11.99 -20.56
C ASN A 201 1.46 10.67 -19.83
N PRO A 202 0.18 10.44 -19.47
CA PRO A 202 -0.25 9.16 -18.90
C PRO A 202 0.05 7.98 -19.85
N THR A 203 0.21 8.23 -21.14
CA THR A 203 0.64 7.25 -22.14
C THR A 203 2.04 6.69 -21.87
N TYR A 204 2.88 7.40 -21.13
CA TYR A 204 4.17 6.86 -20.68
C TYR A 204 4.00 5.71 -19.67
N TYR A 205 2.87 5.64 -19.01
CA TYR A 205 2.49 4.59 -18.05
C TYR A 205 1.63 3.50 -18.70
N ALA A 206 0.90 3.86 -19.76
CA ALA A 206 0.05 2.95 -20.53
C ALA A 206 0.78 2.36 -21.77
N ALA A 207 2.01 2.77 -22.04
CA ALA A 207 2.70 2.45 -23.31
C ALA A 207 3.25 1.02 -23.37
N ASP A 208 3.01 0.17 -22.37
CA ASP A 208 3.28 -1.25 -22.52
C ASP A 208 2.03 -2.08 -22.17
N PRO A 209 1.08 -2.21 -23.13
CA PRO A 209 -0.15 -2.99 -22.92
C PRO A 209 0.11 -4.50 -22.77
N MET A 210 1.36 -4.93 -22.78
CA MET A 210 1.74 -6.33 -22.85
C MET A 210 2.46 -6.84 -21.60
N THR A 211 2.58 -6.03 -20.55
CA THR A 211 3.22 -6.48 -19.32
C THR A 211 2.23 -7.30 -18.47
N THR A 212 2.20 -8.57 -18.70
CA THR A 212 1.48 -9.52 -17.83
C THR A 212 2.37 -9.82 -16.63
N PHE A 213 1.96 -9.42 -15.43
CA PHE A 213 2.71 -9.75 -14.22
C PHE A 213 2.42 -11.19 -13.81
N GLY A 214 3.42 -12.06 -13.96
CA GLY A 214 3.42 -13.37 -13.33
C GLY A 214 4.05 -13.24 -11.94
N TYR A 215 3.35 -13.65 -10.91
CA TYR A 215 3.90 -13.80 -9.58
C TYR A 215 4.52 -15.18 -9.42
N VAL A 216 5.76 -15.25 -8.95
CA VAL A 216 6.30 -16.46 -8.33
C VAL A 216 6.26 -16.23 -6.83
N GLU A 217 5.44 -17.03 -6.18
CA GLU A 217 5.17 -16.92 -4.75
C GLU A 217 6.34 -17.44 -3.94
N ASN A 218 6.89 -16.59 -3.06
CA ASN A 218 7.52 -17.05 -1.84
C ASN A 218 6.55 -16.72 -0.71
N SER A 219 5.78 -17.71 -0.30
CA SER A 219 4.90 -17.57 0.86
C SER A 219 5.73 -17.45 2.13
N PHE A 220 5.44 -16.44 2.94
CA PHE A 220 5.93 -16.37 4.30
C PHE A 220 5.14 -17.34 5.15
N ASN A 221 5.80 -18.32 5.68
CA ASN A 221 5.30 -19.12 6.77
C ASN A 221 6.00 -18.63 8.04
N SER A 222 5.49 -17.57 8.66
CA SER A 222 5.84 -17.25 10.02
C SER A 222 4.94 -18.07 10.92
N ALA A 223 5.49 -19.11 11.52
CA ALA A 223 4.92 -19.86 12.64
C ALA A 223 3.60 -20.64 12.39
N GLY A 224 3.32 -21.12 11.17
CA GLY A 224 2.24 -22.13 10.96
C GLY A 224 0.81 -21.64 11.13
N GLU A 225 0.57 -20.34 11.21
CA GLU A 225 -0.78 -19.78 11.25
C GLU A 225 -1.14 -19.21 9.87
N ASN A 226 -2.10 -19.86 9.21
CA ASN A 226 -2.60 -19.48 7.88
C ASN A 226 -3.74 -18.44 7.93
N ILE A 227 -4.02 -17.87 9.10
CA ILE A 227 -5.14 -16.94 9.26
C ILE A 227 -4.62 -15.51 9.16
N SER A 228 -5.10 -14.78 8.17
CA SER A 228 -4.87 -13.34 8.07
C SER A 228 -6.18 -12.58 8.19
N SER A 229 -6.10 -11.35 8.69
CA SER A 229 -7.23 -10.41 8.66
C SER A 229 -7.03 -9.45 7.51
N VAL A 230 -8.08 -9.23 6.73
CA VAL A 230 -8.05 -8.35 5.56
C VAL A 230 -9.01 -7.19 5.76
N ALA A 231 -8.50 -5.98 5.68
CA ALA A 231 -9.29 -4.76 5.64
C ALA A 231 -9.29 -4.19 4.22
N GLY A 232 -10.47 -4.00 3.66
CA GLY A 232 -10.66 -3.21 2.46
C GLY A 232 -10.71 -1.73 2.84
N VAL A 233 -9.82 -0.93 2.32
CA VAL A 233 -9.70 0.50 2.63
C VAL A 233 -9.77 1.30 1.34
N VAL A 234 -10.51 2.40 1.36
CA VAL A 234 -10.54 3.37 0.27
C VAL A 234 -9.57 4.49 0.60
N LEU A 235 -8.55 4.68 -0.24
CA LEU A 235 -7.72 5.86 -0.23
C LEU A 235 -8.33 6.91 -1.16
N VAL A 236 -8.63 8.08 -0.62
CA VAL A 236 -9.04 9.24 -1.40
C VAL A 236 -7.91 10.25 -1.37
N SER A 237 -7.40 10.62 -2.52
CA SER A 237 -6.37 11.65 -2.66
C SER A 237 -6.73 12.63 -3.77
N ASN A 238 -6.17 13.85 -3.70
CA ASN A 238 -6.35 14.86 -4.74
C ASN A 238 -5.20 14.78 -5.76
N PRO A 239 -5.42 14.27 -6.99
CA PRO A 239 -4.36 14.00 -7.96
C PRO A 239 -3.89 15.23 -8.74
N ARG A 240 -4.52 16.40 -8.57
CA ARG A 240 -4.17 17.60 -9.35
C ARG A 240 -2.78 18.14 -9.01
N GLN A 241 -2.26 17.81 -7.82
CA GLN A 241 -0.88 18.05 -7.43
C GLN A 241 -0.40 16.82 -6.69
N TYR A 242 0.71 16.24 -7.14
CA TYR A 242 1.35 15.17 -6.38
C TYR A 242 1.66 15.69 -4.97
N GLN A 243 0.95 15.15 -4.02
CA GLN A 243 1.21 15.37 -2.60
C GLN A 243 1.70 14.04 -2.03
N PRO A 244 2.97 13.96 -1.62
CA PRO A 244 3.47 12.72 -1.04
C PRO A 244 2.79 12.45 0.30
N LEU A 245 2.51 11.19 0.58
CA LEU A 245 2.10 10.73 1.91
C LEU A 245 3.19 10.95 2.96
N GLU A 246 4.43 11.19 2.50
CA GLU A 246 5.60 11.49 3.31
C GLU A 246 6.14 12.88 2.94
N GLN A 247 6.44 13.70 3.92
CA GLN A 247 7.00 15.05 3.75
C GLN A 247 8.41 15.15 4.30
#